data_53e4f4b0553f9b4cf0fb25823184e297
#
_entry.id   53e4f4b0553f9b4cf0fb25823184e297
#
_cell.length_a   1.000
_cell.length_b   1.000
_cell.length_c   1.000
_cell.angle_alpha   90.00
_cell.angle_beta   90.00
_cell.angle_gamma   90.00
#
_symmetry.space_group_name_H-M   'P 1'
#
loop_
_entity.id
_entity.type
_entity.pdbx_description
1 polymer ?
#
loop_
_entity_poly.entity_id
_entity_poly.type
_entity_poly.pdbx_seq_one_letter_code
_entity_poly.pdbx_strand_id
1 'polypeptide(L)'
;MATKTINLNDEHIEDDCLCSATSITFSIPLEQKDLEESQLALNRPNGYLKGESRIERAWSHWKKLREPKFIVAPMVDNSELPFRLLCRKYGAEAAYTPMLHSRLFSEDEKYRSMEFTTCKEDRPLFVQFCANNPDTLLEAARKVEPYCDYVDINFGCPQRIAKRGNYGAFLMDNLSLVKSLVEKLANNLTVPVSCKIRIFPNLQDTLNYAKMLEDAGCSLLAVHGRTRDEKDGKKFRANWEAIKAVRNVVRIPVLANGNIRHIDDVHSCLEATGANGVLSADPLLENPALFAGYRTAEWGLGSAGIKEDDKLDQAELLIEYLRFCERYPVPWRIIRSHVHKLLGEWFRIQPSVREDFNKQYKLTFEFLYGLVNQLRELGVRIPLYVKDTQEELSAS
;
A
#
# COMPACT_ATOMS: atom_id res chain seq x y z
N MET A 1 20.94 -32.04 29.56
CA MET A 1 20.95 -33.38 28.92
C MET A 1 19.90 -33.44 27.85
N ALA A 2 20.37 -33.71 26.65
CA ALA A 2 19.75 -34.25 25.46
C ALA A 2 18.91 -33.30 24.60
N THR A 3 19.60 -32.67 23.69
CA THR A 3 19.16 -32.27 22.35
C THR A 3 18.56 -33.43 21.57
N LYS A 4 17.40 -33.19 20.93
CA LYS A 4 16.93 -34.05 19.83
C LYS A 4 16.86 -33.22 18.56
N THR A 5 17.85 -33.44 17.70
CA THR A 5 17.89 -33.13 16.30
C THR A 5 16.92 -34.06 15.57
N ILE A 6 16.04 -33.51 14.74
CA ILE A 6 15.27 -34.31 13.76
C ILE A 6 15.85 -34.02 12.39
N ASN A 7 16.53 -35.04 11.83
CA ASN A 7 16.85 -35.16 10.42
C ASN A 7 15.62 -35.53 9.64
N LEU A 8 15.33 -34.83 8.55
CA LEU A 8 14.46 -35.31 7.48
C LEU A 8 15.30 -35.34 6.20
N ASN A 9 15.75 -36.51 5.86
CA ASN A 9 16.20 -36.87 4.53
C ASN A 9 15.22 -37.84 3.90
N ASP A 10 15.03 -37.63 2.59
CA ASP A 10 14.65 -38.55 1.51
C ASP A 10 13.18 -38.99 1.38
N GLU A 11 12.54 -38.42 0.32
CA GLU A 11 12.10 -39.23 -0.81
C GLU A 11 11.80 -38.33 -2.05
N HIS A 12 12.30 -38.79 -3.20
CA HIS A 12 12.22 -38.19 -4.54
C HIS A 12 10.80 -38.05 -5.06
N ILE A 13 10.46 -36.85 -5.59
CA ILE A 13 9.56 -36.69 -6.74
C ILE A 13 10.15 -35.60 -7.61
N GLU A 14 10.60 -35.97 -8.80
CA GLU A 14 10.88 -35.08 -9.91
C GLU A 14 9.57 -34.52 -10.43
N ASP A 15 9.42 -33.17 -10.53
CA ASP A 15 8.97 -32.51 -11.74
C ASP A 15 9.04 -30.98 -11.64
N ASP A 16 9.42 -30.38 -12.72
CA ASP A 16 9.79 -29.03 -13.03
C ASP A 16 8.85 -27.93 -12.52
N CYS A 17 9.34 -27.08 -11.71
CA CYS A 17 9.35 -25.60 -11.65
C CYS A 17 9.69 -25.10 -10.23
N LEU A 18 10.94 -25.25 -9.86
CA LEU A 18 11.49 -24.77 -8.59
C LEU A 18 11.74 -23.25 -8.65
N CYS A 19 10.94 -22.47 -7.95
CA CYS A 19 11.42 -21.25 -7.30
C CYS A 19 11.67 -21.56 -5.83
N SER A 20 12.91 -21.97 -5.53
CA SER A 20 13.42 -22.13 -4.18
C SER A 20 13.36 -20.81 -3.43
N ALA A 21 12.88 -20.85 -2.19
CA ALA A 21 13.08 -19.79 -1.22
C ALA A 21 14.57 -19.78 -0.83
N THR A 22 15.39 -19.16 -1.67
CA THR A 22 16.80 -18.88 -1.37
C THR A 22 16.88 -17.52 -0.69
N SER A 23 17.44 -17.50 0.51
CA SER A 23 18.05 -16.30 1.09
C SER A 23 18.96 -15.67 0.03
N ILE A 24 18.57 -14.49 -0.45
CA ILE A 24 19.29 -13.80 -1.50
C ILE A 24 20.53 -13.15 -0.87
N THR A 25 21.66 -13.84 -0.96
CA THR A 25 22.98 -13.20 -0.90
C THR A 25 23.30 -12.69 -2.29
N PHE A 26 23.26 -11.37 -2.48
CA PHE A 26 23.72 -10.74 -3.72
C PHE A 26 25.24 -10.71 -3.77
N SER A 27 25.83 -11.44 -4.70
CA SER A 27 27.18 -11.16 -5.22
C SER A 27 27.03 -10.35 -6.51
N ILE A 28 27.54 -9.12 -6.51
CA ILE A 28 27.59 -8.23 -7.67
C ILE A 28 28.87 -8.54 -8.45
N PRO A 29 28.80 -8.79 -9.78
CA PRO A 29 30.02 -8.84 -10.60
C PRO A 29 30.55 -7.42 -10.82
N LEU A 30 31.82 -7.23 -10.51
CA LEU A 30 32.61 -6.01 -10.72
C LEU A 30 32.99 -5.89 -12.20
N GLU A 31 32.42 -4.91 -12.91
CA GLU A 31 33.10 -4.22 -14.01
C GLU A 31 32.35 -2.92 -14.32
N GLN A 32 32.91 -1.79 -13.94
CA GLN A 32 32.93 -0.48 -14.64
C GLN A 32 33.20 0.69 -13.69
N LYS A 33 34.44 1.14 -13.65
CA LYS A 33 34.91 2.22 -12.76
C LYS A 33 34.34 3.61 -13.06
N ASP A 34 33.78 3.85 -14.24
CA ASP A 34 33.21 5.15 -14.63
C ASP A 34 31.70 5.31 -14.32
N LEU A 35 31.03 4.20 -13.97
CA LEU A 35 29.70 4.20 -13.40
C LEU A 35 29.69 4.39 -11.87
N GLU A 36 30.85 4.18 -11.22
CA GLU A 36 30.94 4.21 -9.75
C GLU A 36 30.85 5.62 -9.16
N GLU A 37 31.37 6.66 -9.81
CA GLU A 37 31.30 8.02 -9.27
C GLU A 37 29.88 8.63 -9.38
N SER A 38 29.15 8.36 -10.45
CA SER A 38 27.76 8.77 -10.57
C SER A 38 26.81 7.93 -9.71
N GLN A 39 27.12 6.63 -9.49
CA GLN A 39 26.38 5.77 -8.56
C GLN A 39 26.69 6.07 -7.10
N LEU A 40 27.93 6.46 -6.76
CA LEU A 40 28.29 6.92 -5.42
C LEU A 40 27.57 8.20 -5.01
N ALA A 41 27.33 9.13 -5.95
CA ALA A 41 26.53 10.32 -5.70
C ALA A 41 25.04 9.97 -5.45
N LEU A 42 24.52 8.91 -6.09
CA LEU A 42 23.14 8.41 -5.90
C LEU A 42 22.95 7.65 -4.58
N ASN A 43 24.02 7.14 -3.98
CA ASN A 43 23.99 6.32 -2.76
C ASN A 43 24.26 7.11 -1.47
N ARG A 44 24.30 8.44 -1.51
CA ARG A 44 24.46 9.25 -0.30
C ARG A 44 23.11 9.57 0.33
N PRO A 45 23.00 9.61 1.67
CA PRO A 45 21.78 10.06 2.34
C PRO A 45 21.34 11.45 1.87
N ASN A 46 20.03 11.66 1.78
CA ASN A 46 19.45 12.94 1.32
C ASN A 46 19.89 14.14 2.16
N GLY A 47 20.26 13.93 3.43
CA GLY A 47 20.72 14.97 4.34
C GLY A 47 22.00 15.69 3.93
N TYR A 48 22.81 15.09 3.04
CA TYR A 48 23.99 15.75 2.45
C TYR A 48 23.62 16.74 1.34
N LEU A 49 22.40 16.64 0.80
CA LEU A 49 21.90 17.54 -0.23
C LEU A 49 21.07 18.67 0.40
N LYS A 50 21.26 19.88 -0.08
CA LYS A 50 20.52 21.07 0.36
C LYS A 50 19.89 21.78 -0.83
N GLY A 51 18.80 22.51 -0.55
CA GLY A 51 18.17 23.36 -1.56
C GLY A 51 17.77 22.60 -2.83
N GLU A 52 18.17 23.09 -3.98
CA GLU A 52 17.78 22.60 -5.31
C GLU A 52 18.16 21.12 -5.52
N SER A 53 19.38 20.76 -5.17
CA SER A 53 19.88 19.37 -5.39
C SER A 53 19.04 18.30 -4.68
N ARG A 54 18.41 18.65 -3.54
CA ARG A 54 17.48 17.73 -2.85
C ARG A 54 16.19 17.53 -3.66
N ILE A 55 15.66 18.62 -4.22
CA ILE A 55 14.44 18.59 -5.04
C ILE A 55 14.70 17.81 -6.35
N GLU A 56 15.82 18.09 -7.01
CA GLU A 56 16.23 17.36 -8.22
C GLU A 56 16.36 15.86 -7.97
N ARG A 57 16.95 15.46 -6.83
CA ARG A 57 17.04 14.05 -6.44
C ARG A 57 15.68 13.43 -6.16
N ALA A 58 14.76 14.14 -5.51
CA ALA A 58 13.40 13.65 -5.27
C ALA A 58 12.67 13.35 -6.59
N TRP A 59 12.76 14.26 -7.57
CA TRP A 59 12.19 14.06 -8.90
C TRP A 59 12.91 13.00 -9.71
N SER A 60 14.23 12.96 -9.67
CA SER A 60 15.02 11.92 -10.35
C SER A 60 14.65 10.52 -9.85
N HIS A 61 14.48 10.37 -8.53
CA HIS A 61 14.03 9.09 -7.95
C HIS A 61 12.60 8.75 -8.38
N TRP A 62 11.66 9.71 -8.35
CA TRP A 62 10.28 9.52 -8.79
C TRP A 62 10.20 9.08 -10.26
N LYS A 63 10.98 9.73 -11.14
CA LYS A 63 11.10 9.36 -12.57
C LYS A 63 11.70 7.97 -12.76
N LYS A 64 12.72 7.59 -11.97
CA LYS A 64 13.30 6.23 -11.98
C LYS A 64 12.26 5.16 -11.69
N LEU A 65 11.26 5.45 -10.85
CA LEU A 65 10.13 4.58 -10.55
C LEU A 65 9.03 4.62 -11.63
N ARG A 66 9.22 5.36 -12.73
CA ARG A 66 8.27 5.57 -13.83
C ARG A 66 7.03 6.36 -13.44
N GLU A 67 7.16 7.24 -12.44
CA GLU A 67 6.10 8.18 -12.01
C GLU A 67 4.75 7.49 -11.75
N PRO A 68 4.68 6.51 -10.83
CA PRO A 68 3.48 5.70 -10.63
C PRO A 68 2.27 6.54 -10.20
N LYS A 69 1.15 6.38 -10.92
CA LYS A 69 -0.08 7.13 -10.67
C LYS A 69 -1.10 6.36 -9.83
N PHE A 70 -1.11 5.02 -9.92
CA PHE A 70 -2.11 4.13 -9.31
C PHE A 70 -1.48 3.36 -8.15
N ILE A 71 -1.79 3.79 -6.91
CA ILE A 71 -1.03 3.33 -5.75
C ILE A 71 -1.95 2.72 -4.70
N VAL A 72 -1.60 1.51 -4.22
CA VAL A 72 -2.27 0.89 -3.08
C VAL A 72 -1.89 1.62 -1.80
N ALA A 73 -2.85 2.20 -1.10
CA ALA A 73 -2.63 2.89 0.16
C ALA A 73 -2.22 1.92 1.30
N PRO A 74 -1.51 2.41 2.32
CA PRO A 74 -1.21 1.61 3.50
C PRO A 74 -2.48 1.32 4.31
N MET A 75 -2.70 0.04 4.60
CA MET A 75 -3.86 -0.45 5.36
C MET A 75 -3.40 -1.51 6.35
N VAL A 76 -3.65 -1.26 7.65
CA VAL A 76 -3.34 -2.23 8.71
C VAL A 76 -4.09 -3.53 8.46
N ASP A 77 -3.39 -4.66 8.51
CA ASP A 77 -3.92 -6.01 8.24
C ASP A 77 -4.56 -6.20 6.84
N ASN A 78 -4.36 -5.28 5.88
CA ASN A 78 -5.04 -5.38 4.57
C ASN A 78 -4.20 -4.92 3.36
N SER A 79 -2.96 -4.49 3.51
CA SER A 79 -2.03 -4.23 2.38
C SER A 79 -0.75 -5.07 2.47
N GLU A 80 -0.92 -6.32 2.90
CA GLU A 80 0.13 -7.35 2.92
C GLU A 80 0.48 -7.82 1.50
N LEU A 81 1.56 -8.58 1.36
CA LEU A 81 2.13 -8.97 0.05
C LEU A 81 1.11 -9.62 -0.90
N PRO A 82 0.32 -10.67 -0.51
CA PRO A 82 -0.68 -11.27 -1.39
C PRO A 82 -1.65 -10.24 -1.98
N PHE A 83 -2.15 -9.33 -1.16
CA PHE A 83 -3.10 -8.31 -1.60
C PHE A 83 -2.44 -7.27 -2.52
N ARG A 84 -1.21 -6.83 -2.23
CA ARG A 84 -0.47 -5.93 -3.12
C ARG A 84 -0.24 -6.56 -4.49
N LEU A 85 0.14 -7.85 -4.55
CA LEU A 85 0.32 -8.58 -5.80
C LEU A 85 -0.98 -8.71 -6.59
N LEU A 86 -2.11 -8.97 -5.91
CA LEU A 86 -3.42 -8.96 -6.55
C LEU A 86 -3.74 -7.60 -7.17
N CYS A 87 -3.59 -6.51 -6.41
CA CYS A 87 -3.82 -5.16 -6.94
C CYS A 87 -2.88 -4.83 -8.11
N ARG A 88 -1.60 -5.26 -8.07
CA ARG A 88 -0.64 -5.07 -9.15
C ARG A 88 -1.04 -5.81 -10.42
N LYS A 89 -1.56 -7.02 -10.30
CA LYS A 89 -2.12 -7.77 -11.45
C LYS A 89 -3.22 -6.97 -12.16
N TYR A 90 -3.96 -6.16 -11.40
CA TYR A 90 -5.04 -5.31 -11.89
C TYR A 90 -4.68 -3.82 -11.96
N GLY A 91 -3.43 -3.51 -12.27
CA GLY A 91 -3.02 -2.17 -12.68
C GLY A 91 -2.47 -1.25 -11.59
N ALA A 92 -2.34 -1.70 -10.33
CA ALA A 92 -1.60 -0.90 -9.35
C ALA A 92 -0.12 -0.83 -9.73
N GLU A 93 0.41 0.38 -9.86
CA GLU A 93 1.78 0.66 -10.31
C GLU A 93 2.77 0.70 -9.14
N ALA A 94 2.29 1.04 -7.94
CA ALA A 94 3.06 1.02 -6.70
C ALA A 94 2.18 0.63 -5.51
N ALA A 95 2.79 0.28 -4.39
CA ALA A 95 2.04 -0.11 -3.21
C ALA A 95 2.77 0.25 -1.91
N TYR A 96 1.98 0.52 -0.87
CA TYR A 96 2.44 0.64 0.51
C TYR A 96 2.27 -0.69 1.25
N THR A 97 3.20 -0.98 2.17
CA THR A 97 3.00 -2.02 3.18
C THR A 97 1.90 -1.62 4.17
N PRO A 98 1.41 -2.54 5.02
CA PRO A 98 0.73 -2.16 6.25
C PRO A 98 1.60 -1.22 7.08
N MET A 99 0.97 -0.44 7.96
CA MET A 99 1.70 0.42 8.89
C MET A 99 2.41 -0.42 9.95
N LEU A 100 3.73 -0.50 9.87
CA LEU A 100 4.57 -1.25 10.80
C LEU A 100 4.91 -0.40 12.03
N HIS A 101 4.95 -1.02 13.20
CA HIS A 101 5.35 -0.33 14.44
C HIS A 101 6.87 -0.35 14.58
N SER A 102 7.53 0.81 14.46
CA SER A 102 9.00 0.92 14.39
C SER A 102 9.72 0.23 15.55
N ARG A 103 9.26 0.40 16.79
CA ARG A 103 9.87 -0.24 17.97
C ARG A 103 9.73 -1.77 17.91
N LEU A 104 8.54 -2.29 17.65
CA LEU A 104 8.35 -3.75 17.54
C LEU A 104 9.15 -4.32 16.38
N PHE A 105 9.23 -3.58 15.28
CA PHE A 105 10.00 -3.99 14.11
C PHE A 105 11.51 -4.02 14.36
N SER A 106 12.06 -3.10 15.15
CA SER A 106 13.48 -3.11 15.51
C SER A 106 13.83 -4.20 16.54
N GLU A 107 12.96 -4.41 17.54
CA GLU A 107 13.25 -5.25 18.71
C GLU A 107 12.81 -6.71 18.55
N ASP A 108 11.69 -7.00 17.84
CA ASP A 108 11.05 -8.32 17.79
C ASP A 108 11.16 -8.92 16.38
N GLU A 109 11.98 -9.96 16.23
CA GLU A 109 12.18 -10.69 14.99
C GLU A 109 10.92 -11.44 14.53
N LYS A 110 10.15 -11.98 15.48
CA LYS A 110 8.90 -12.68 15.17
C LYS A 110 7.87 -11.70 14.60
N TYR A 111 7.76 -10.50 15.17
CA TYR A 111 6.92 -9.44 14.63
C TYR A 111 7.36 -9.09 13.20
N ARG A 112 8.67 -8.87 12.96
CA ARG A 112 9.19 -8.56 11.62
C ARG A 112 8.83 -9.62 10.59
N SER A 113 9.09 -10.87 10.89
CA SER A 113 8.83 -11.98 9.96
C SER A 113 7.35 -12.18 9.65
N MET A 114 6.46 -11.83 10.60
CA MET A 114 5.01 -11.94 10.41
C MET A 114 4.39 -10.75 9.67
N GLU A 115 4.91 -9.53 9.89
CA GLU A 115 4.26 -8.32 9.42
C GLU A 115 4.92 -7.74 8.15
N PHE A 116 6.14 -8.16 7.81
CA PHE A 116 6.85 -7.67 6.63
C PHE A 116 7.29 -8.82 5.73
N THR A 117 6.62 -8.93 4.59
CA THR A 117 7.01 -9.81 3.48
C THR A 117 6.99 -9.02 2.19
N THR A 118 7.92 -9.34 1.28
CA THR A 118 8.00 -8.75 -0.05
C THR A 118 8.69 -9.72 -1.01
N CYS A 119 8.58 -9.46 -2.32
CA CYS A 119 9.24 -10.23 -3.37
C CYS A 119 9.73 -9.30 -4.49
N LYS A 120 10.39 -9.84 -5.49
CA LYS A 120 10.98 -9.07 -6.59
C LYS A 120 9.91 -8.30 -7.39
N GLU A 121 8.75 -8.88 -7.57
CA GLU A 121 7.62 -8.31 -8.31
C GLU A 121 6.86 -7.23 -7.53
N ASP A 122 7.11 -7.13 -6.21
CA ASP A 122 6.44 -6.16 -5.33
C ASP A 122 7.16 -4.80 -5.28
N ARG A 123 7.55 -4.28 -6.45
CA ARG A 123 8.23 -2.99 -6.61
C ARG A 123 7.49 -2.11 -7.65
N PRO A 124 7.46 -0.79 -7.52
CA PRO A 124 7.91 0.05 -6.41
C PRO A 124 7.16 -0.19 -5.09
N LEU A 125 7.89 -0.29 -3.97
CA LEU A 125 7.34 -0.57 -2.65
C LEU A 125 7.67 0.56 -1.67
N PHE A 126 6.65 1.06 -0.95
CA PHE A 126 6.77 2.05 0.10
C PHE A 126 6.53 1.38 1.45
N VAL A 127 7.58 1.25 2.26
CA VAL A 127 7.48 0.61 3.58
C VAL A 127 7.12 1.65 4.62
N GLN A 128 5.91 1.55 5.17
CA GLN A 128 5.36 2.55 6.09
C GLN A 128 5.58 2.15 7.56
N PHE A 129 6.10 3.10 8.34
CA PHE A 129 6.23 2.99 9.79
C PHE A 129 5.36 4.01 10.53
N CYS A 130 4.83 3.61 11.69
CA CYS A 130 4.48 4.55 12.75
C CYS A 130 5.62 4.62 13.76
N ALA A 131 5.91 5.80 14.26
CA ALA A 131 7.01 6.05 15.16
C ALA A 131 6.77 7.30 16.03
N ASN A 132 7.43 7.31 17.18
CA ASN A 132 7.51 8.46 18.10
C ASN A 132 8.93 8.64 18.67
N ASN A 133 9.89 7.87 18.18
CA ASN A 133 11.30 7.95 18.54
C ASN A 133 12.17 7.87 17.28
N PRO A 134 13.02 8.88 16.99
CA PRO A 134 13.82 8.93 15.79
C PRO A 134 14.87 7.82 15.68
N ASP A 135 15.50 7.42 16.78
CA ASP A 135 16.57 6.42 16.75
C ASP A 135 15.99 5.02 16.47
N THR A 136 14.94 4.67 17.18
CA THR A 136 14.21 3.41 16.96
C THR A 136 13.63 3.33 15.54
N LEU A 137 13.13 4.45 15.01
CA LEU A 137 12.65 4.51 13.63
C LEU A 137 13.79 4.27 12.63
N LEU A 138 14.98 4.84 12.85
CA LEU A 138 16.13 4.62 11.98
C LEU A 138 16.58 3.16 12.01
N GLU A 139 16.63 2.53 13.17
CA GLU A 139 16.96 1.09 13.29
C GLU A 139 16.00 0.21 12.51
N ALA A 140 14.70 0.47 12.62
CA ALA A 140 13.67 -0.24 11.85
C ALA A 140 13.82 -0.01 10.34
N ALA A 141 14.04 1.25 9.95
CA ALA A 141 14.17 1.65 8.56
C ALA A 141 15.38 1.00 7.85
N ARG A 142 16.53 0.91 8.52
CA ARG A 142 17.73 0.24 7.98
C ARG A 142 17.52 -1.23 7.65
N LYS A 143 16.61 -1.91 8.37
CA LYS A 143 16.30 -3.32 8.12
C LYS A 143 15.48 -3.51 6.83
N VAL A 144 14.73 -2.51 6.39
CA VAL A 144 13.90 -2.58 5.17
C VAL A 144 14.50 -1.83 3.99
N GLU A 145 15.51 -0.99 4.20
CA GLU A 145 16.12 -0.15 3.17
C GLU A 145 16.52 -0.92 1.89
N PRO A 146 17.08 -2.14 1.94
CA PRO A 146 17.41 -2.90 0.72
C PRO A 146 16.17 -3.39 -0.05
N TYR A 147 15.01 -3.41 0.58
CA TYR A 147 13.80 -4.06 0.07
C TYR A 147 12.70 -3.09 -0.36
N CYS A 148 12.95 -1.77 -0.30
CA CYS A 148 11.93 -0.77 -0.63
C CYS A 148 12.48 0.34 -1.52
N ASP A 149 11.57 1.17 -2.05
CA ASP A 149 11.87 2.34 -2.87
C ASP A 149 11.68 3.64 -2.09
N TYR A 150 10.86 3.60 -1.05
CA TYR A 150 10.70 4.65 -0.04
C TYR A 150 10.54 4.03 1.35
N VAL A 151 11.12 4.67 2.35
CA VAL A 151 10.69 4.53 3.74
C VAL A 151 9.68 5.64 4.03
N ASP A 152 8.46 5.26 4.37
CA ASP A 152 7.35 6.18 4.62
C ASP A 152 7.05 6.32 6.11
N ILE A 153 6.75 7.55 6.55
CA ILE A 153 6.35 7.82 7.94
C ILE A 153 4.87 8.15 7.97
N ASN A 154 4.12 7.41 8.79
CA ASN A 154 2.70 7.66 8.99
C ASN A 154 2.47 8.81 9.97
N PHE A 155 1.99 9.93 9.46
CA PHE A 155 1.51 11.08 10.23
C PHE A 155 0.00 11.31 10.07
N GLY A 156 -0.71 10.30 9.54
CA GLY A 156 -2.13 10.46 9.20
C GLY A 156 -3.10 9.50 9.91
N CYS A 157 -2.64 8.48 10.64
CA CYS A 157 -3.52 7.52 11.31
C CYS A 157 -4.28 8.17 12.48
N PRO A 158 -5.65 8.25 12.44
CA PRO A 158 -6.45 8.90 13.48
C PRO A 158 -7.05 7.91 14.48
N GLN A 159 -6.61 6.66 14.48
CA GLN A 159 -7.19 5.60 15.30
C GLN A 159 -6.82 5.73 16.77
N ARG A 160 -7.65 5.14 17.67
CA ARG A 160 -7.42 5.19 19.13
C ARG A 160 -6.08 4.59 19.54
N ILE A 161 -5.61 3.56 18.81
CA ILE A 161 -4.31 2.95 19.07
C ILE A 161 -3.17 3.93 18.78
N ALA A 162 -3.28 4.73 17.71
CA ALA A 162 -2.31 5.77 17.38
C ALA A 162 -2.27 6.86 18.46
N LYS A 163 -3.43 7.25 19.00
CA LYS A 163 -3.51 8.19 20.14
C LYS A 163 -2.80 7.65 21.36
N ARG A 164 -3.07 6.39 21.74
CA ARG A 164 -2.43 5.74 22.91
C ARG A 164 -0.92 5.57 22.74
N GLY A 165 -0.49 5.25 21.51
CA GLY A 165 0.92 5.03 21.17
C GLY A 165 1.68 6.33 20.87
N ASN A 166 1.02 7.48 20.89
CA ASN A 166 1.60 8.79 20.52
C ASN A 166 2.30 8.76 19.17
N TYR A 167 1.56 8.38 18.10
CA TYR A 167 2.02 8.38 16.70
C TYR A 167 0.89 8.73 15.73
N GLY A 168 1.18 8.73 14.43
CA GLY A 168 0.20 9.04 13.39
C GLY A 168 -0.27 10.49 13.43
N ALA A 169 -1.56 10.75 13.22
CA ALA A 169 -2.12 12.10 13.18
C ALA A 169 -2.06 12.86 14.53
N PHE A 170 -1.74 12.17 15.64
CA PHE A 170 -1.60 12.81 16.94
C PHE A 170 -0.24 13.48 17.13
N LEU A 171 0.73 13.21 16.24
CA LEU A 171 1.99 13.96 16.18
C LEU A 171 1.84 15.34 15.53
N MET A 172 0.71 15.62 14.87
CA MET A 172 0.41 16.98 14.35
C MET A 172 0.40 18.04 15.46
N ASP A 173 0.23 17.62 16.72
CA ASP A 173 0.32 18.50 17.90
C ASP A 173 1.78 18.70 18.40
N ASN A 174 2.78 18.00 17.78
CA ASN A 174 4.20 18.09 18.14
C ASN A 174 5.09 18.13 16.88
N LEU A 175 5.11 19.28 16.22
CA LEU A 175 5.83 19.44 14.95
C LEU A 175 7.36 19.33 15.07
N SER A 176 7.92 19.60 16.25
CA SER A 176 9.37 19.42 16.50
C SER A 176 9.75 17.95 16.45
N LEU A 177 8.94 17.06 17.06
CA LEU A 177 9.15 15.61 16.96
C LEU A 177 8.95 15.11 15.53
N VAL A 178 7.90 15.56 14.83
CA VAL A 178 7.68 15.22 13.43
C VAL A 178 8.90 15.56 12.58
N LYS A 179 9.41 16.78 12.72
CA LYS A 179 10.62 17.24 12.02
C LYS A 179 11.82 16.36 12.33
N SER A 180 12.08 16.04 13.60
CA SER A 180 13.21 15.21 14.02
C SER A 180 13.14 13.78 13.46
N LEU A 181 11.94 13.19 13.35
CA LEU A 181 11.74 11.87 12.75
C LEU A 181 12.14 11.88 11.25
N VAL A 182 11.70 12.90 10.50
CA VAL A 182 12.03 13.02 9.07
C VAL A 182 13.50 13.30 8.87
N GLU A 183 14.07 14.27 9.59
CA GLU A 183 15.49 14.61 9.51
C GLU A 183 16.40 13.43 9.86
N LYS A 184 16.02 12.64 10.89
CA LYS A 184 16.80 11.45 11.28
C LYS A 184 16.90 10.45 10.14
N LEU A 185 15.80 10.14 9.46
CA LEU A 185 15.84 9.22 8.32
C LEU A 185 16.53 9.84 7.11
N ALA A 186 16.17 11.06 6.73
CA ALA A 186 16.73 11.74 5.56
C ALA A 186 18.26 11.90 5.63
N ASN A 187 18.79 12.08 6.84
CA ASN A 187 20.23 12.23 7.06
C ASN A 187 21.01 10.90 7.09
N ASN A 188 20.33 9.75 7.24
CA ASN A 188 20.98 8.47 7.52
C ASN A 188 20.63 7.35 6.55
N LEU A 189 19.59 7.50 5.70
CA LEU A 189 19.21 6.52 4.71
C LEU A 189 19.63 6.94 3.31
N THR A 190 19.94 5.97 2.46
CA THR A 190 20.20 6.16 1.02
C THR A 190 18.87 6.16 0.25
N VAL A 191 17.91 5.35 0.69
CA VAL A 191 16.53 5.32 0.15
C VAL A 191 15.79 6.61 0.56
N PRO A 192 15.06 7.25 -0.35
CA PRO A 192 14.31 8.47 -0.03
C PRO A 192 13.24 8.25 1.04
N VAL A 193 12.95 9.31 1.79
CA VAL A 193 11.91 9.35 2.83
C VAL A 193 10.65 9.95 2.25
N SER A 194 9.51 9.29 2.46
CA SER A 194 8.19 9.85 2.20
C SER A 194 7.39 10.04 3.49
N CYS A 195 6.37 10.87 3.45
CA CYS A 195 5.47 11.09 4.58
C CYS A 195 4.02 11.01 4.12
N LYS A 196 3.17 10.35 4.91
CA LYS A 196 1.73 10.33 4.68
C LYS A 196 1.00 11.10 5.76
N ILE A 197 0.34 12.20 5.37
CA ILE A 197 -0.28 13.18 6.28
C ILE A 197 -1.80 13.26 6.12
N ARG A 198 -2.44 13.92 7.08
CA ARG A 198 -3.77 14.54 6.97
C ARG A 198 -3.63 16.05 6.98
N ILE A 199 -4.70 16.73 6.56
CA ILE A 199 -4.77 18.19 6.61
C ILE A 199 -5.17 18.68 8.00
N PHE A 200 -4.80 19.92 8.33
CA PHE A 200 -5.31 20.65 9.47
C PHE A 200 -6.68 21.28 9.14
N PRO A 201 -7.50 21.61 10.15
CA PRO A 201 -8.71 22.40 9.93
C PRO A 201 -8.44 23.75 9.26
N ASN A 202 -7.32 24.38 9.59
CA ASN A 202 -6.84 25.61 8.94
C ASN A 202 -5.91 25.24 7.77
N LEU A 203 -6.18 25.80 6.59
CA LEU A 203 -5.39 25.54 5.39
C LEU A 203 -3.94 26.02 5.54
N GLN A 204 -3.72 27.20 6.13
CA GLN A 204 -2.37 27.75 6.28
C GLN A 204 -1.49 26.84 7.16
N ASP A 205 -2.05 26.25 8.21
CA ASP A 205 -1.32 25.29 9.04
C ASP A 205 -0.94 24.03 8.25
N THR A 206 -1.82 23.58 7.34
CA THR A 206 -1.53 22.46 6.42
C THR A 206 -0.36 22.81 5.50
N LEU A 207 -0.33 24.02 4.92
CA LEU A 207 0.72 24.48 4.02
C LEU A 207 2.06 24.61 4.75
N ASN A 208 2.04 25.20 5.95
CA ASN A 208 3.23 25.32 6.80
C ASN A 208 3.79 23.96 7.19
N TYR A 209 2.89 23.00 7.50
CA TYR A 209 3.24 21.62 7.82
C TYR A 209 3.89 20.90 6.63
N ALA A 210 3.29 20.98 5.45
CA ALA A 210 3.83 20.40 4.23
C ALA A 210 5.21 20.96 3.89
N LYS A 211 5.39 22.27 4.01
CA LYS A 211 6.67 22.93 3.77
C LYS A 211 7.73 22.52 4.78
N MET A 212 7.39 22.46 6.05
CA MET A 212 8.29 21.97 7.11
C MET A 212 8.75 20.52 6.83
N LEU A 213 7.88 19.63 6.35
CA LEU A 213 8.25 18.25 5.99
C LEU A 213 9.22 18.23 4.81
N GLU A 214 8.97 19.01 3.76
CA GLU A 214 9.90 19.16 2.63
C GLU A 214 11.27 19.65 3.12
N ASP A 215 11.30 20.71 3.94
CA ASP A 215 12.53 21.29 4.48
C ASP A 215 13.29 20.32 5.39
N ALA A 216 12.57 19.44 6.12
CA ALA A 216 13.16 18.38 6.93
C ALA A 216 13.77 17.21 6.13
N GLY A 217 13.50 17.14 4.81
CA GLY A 217 14.08 16.12 3.92
C GLY A 217 13.10 15.11 3.36
N CYS A 218 11.80 15.33 3.52
CA CYS A 218 10.78 14.55 2.81
C CYS A 218 10.97 14.70 1.29
N SER A 219 10.94 13.59 0.56
CA SER A 219 11.15 13.53 -0.89
C SER A 219 9.87 13.22 -1.67
N LEU A 220 8.80 12.81 -0.99
CA LEU A 220 7.48 12.52 -1.53
C LEU A 220 6.44 12.72 -0.43
N LEU A 221 5.36 13.43 -0.72
CA LEU A 221 4.32 13.73 0.26
C LEU A 221 2.97 13.16 -0.17
N ALA A 222 2.41 12.23 0.58
CA ALA A 222 1.06 11.72 0.37
C ALA A 222 0.06 12.44 1.29
N VAL A 223 -0.93 13.12 0.71
CA VAL A 223 -1.87 13.98 1.44
C VAL A 223 -3.27 13.39 1.42
N HIS A 224 -3.77 12.99 2.58
CA HIS A 224 -5.18 12.65 2.75
C HIS A 224 -5.98 13.93 3.01
N GLY A 225 -6.87 14.28 2.09
CA GLY A 225 -7.67 15.51 2.12
C GLY A 225 -8.75 15.58 3.22
N ARG A 226 -8.51 14.94 4.38
CA ARG A 226 -9.37 14.97 5.57
C ARG A 226 -8.56 15.34 6.79
N THR A 227 -9.21 16.03 7.73
CA THR A 227 -8.60 16.34 9.03
C THR A 227 -8.52 15.09 9.92
N ARG A 228 -7.80 15.18 11.04
CA ARG A 228 -7.69 14.10 12.04
C ARG A 228 -9.05 13.62 12.55
N ASP A 229 -10.01 14.51 12.67
CA ASP A 229 -11.32 14.22 13.26
C ASP A 229 -12.34 13.70 12.24
N GLU A 230 -12.11 13.92 10.95
CA GLU A 230 -12.91 13.41 9.83
C GLU A 230 -12.55 11.96 9.51
N LYS A 231 -13.02 11.02 10.34
CA LYS A 231 -12.64 9.60 10.26
C LYS A 231 -13.52 8.79 9.31
N ASP A 232 -14.78 9.19 9.18
CA ASP A 232 -15.76 8.51 8.36
C ASP A 232 -15.71 9.02 6.91
N GLY A 233 -15.20 8.20 6.01
CA GLY A 233 -15.10 8.53 4.58
C GLY A 233 -16.43 8.60 3.84
N LYS A 234 -17.51 8.03 4.40
CA LYS A 234 -18.87 8.15 3.85
C LYS A 234 -19.51 9.49 4.23
N LYS A 235 -19.20 9.99 5.44
CA LYS A 235 -19.75 11.23 5.97
C LYS A 235 -18.99 12.47 5.50
N PHE A 236 -17.66 12.38 5.42
CA PHE A 236 -16.79 13.51 5.09
C PHE A 236 -16.11 13.28 3.74
N ARG A 237 -16.30 14.20 2.81
CA ARG A 237 -15.55 14.19 1.54
C ARG A 237 -14.12 14.67 1.76
N ALA A 238 -13.17 14.12 1.01
CA ALA A 238 -11.81 14.63 1.00
C ALA A 238 -11.78 16.02 0.32
N ASN A 239 -11.06 16.95 0.92
CA ASN A 239 -10.85 18.27 0.38
C ASN A 239 -9.69 18.25 -0.64
N TRP A 240 -10.03 18.13 -1.92
CA TRP A 240 -9.06 18.12 -3.01
C TRP A 240 -8.43 19.50 -3.25
N GLU A 241 -9.14 20.58 -2.93
CA GLU A 241 -8.57 21.95 -3.01
C GLU A 241 -7.42 22.15 -2.01
N ALA A 242 -7.53 21.56 -0.81
CA ALA A 242 -6.43 21.56 0.14
C ALA A 242 -5.21 20.77 -0.38
N ILE A 243 -5.45 19.62 -1.07
CA ILE A 243 -4.38 18.84 -1.70
C ILE A 243 -3.72 19.68 -2.82
N LYS A 244 -4.51 20.34 -3.67
CA LYS A 244 -4.02 21.25 -4.72
C LYS A 244 -3.18 22.37 -4.13
N ALA A 245 -3.63 22.99 -3.04
CA ALA A 245 -2.88 24.04 -2.37
C ALA A 245 -1.52 23.53 -1.85
N VAL A 246 -1.49 22.33 -1.26
CA VAL A 246 -0.22 21.68 -0.86
C VAL A 246 0.67 21.43 -2.07
N ARG A 247 0.12 20.88 -3.17
CA ARG A 247 0.88 20.62 -4.41
C ARG A 247 1.54 21.88 -4.98
N ASN A 248 0.88 23.03 -4.83
CA ASN A 248 1.38 24.31 -5.32
C ASN A 248 2.47 24.94 -4.44
N VAL A 249 2.53 24.55 -3.16
CA VAL A 249 3.46 25.12 -2.17
C VAL A 249 4.74 24.31 -2.06
N VAL A 250 4.66 22.99 -2.13
CA VAL A 250 5.85 22.13 -2.08
C VAL A 250 6.41 21.88 -3.47
N ARG A 251 7.70 21.58 -3.54
CA ARG A 251 8.44 21.36 -4.78
C ARG A 251 8.69 19.89 -5.08
N ILE A 252 8.48 19.03 -4.08
CA ILE A 252 8.59 17.55 -4.20
C ILE A 252 7.31 16.95 -4.81
N PRO A 253 7.35 15.70 -5.34
CA PRO A 253 6.13 15.00 -5.79
C PRO A 253 5.09 14.90 -4.68
N VAL A 254 3.80 15.03 -5.06
CA VAL A 254 2.66 14.93 -4.15
C VAL A 254 1.69 13.86 -4.64
N LEU A 255 1.25 13.00 -3.74
CA LEU A 255 0.21 12.01 -3.97
C LEU A 255 -1.09 12.43 -3.28
N ALA A 256 -2.21 12.31 -3.98
CA ALA A 256 -3.53 12.59 -3.45
C ALA A 256 -4.17 11.33 -2.85
N ASN A 257 -4.86 11.47 -1.70
CA ASN A 257 -5.61 10.39 -1.07
C ASN A 257 -6.97 10.87 -0.57
N GLY A 258 -7.96 10.03 -0.79
CA GLY A 258 -9.34 10.22 -0.35
C GLY A 258 -10.33 10.39 -1.49
N ASN A 259 -11.46 9.69 -1.38
CA ASN A 259 -12.53 9.63 -2.37
C ASN A 259 -12.16 8.99 -3.71
N ILE A 260 -11.21 8.07 -3.74
CA ILE A 260 -10.84 7.30 -4.94
C ILE A 260 -11.57 5.96 -4.86
N ARG A 261 -12.69 5.80 -5.55
CA ARG A 261 -13.60 4.65 -5.50
C ARG A 261 -13.64 3.84 -6.81
N HIS A 262 -13.39 4.51 -7.92
CA HIS A 262 -13.30 3.93 -9.25
C HIS A 262 -12.30 4.73 -10.11
N ILE A 263 -12.05 4.26 -11.33
CA ILE A 263 -11.04 4.86 -12.21
C ILE A 263 -11.32 6.33 -12.55
N ASP A 264 -12.58 6.73 -12.68
CA ASP A 264 -12.95 8.12 -12.97
C ASP A 264 -12.58 9.06 -11.80
N ASP A 265 -12.73 8.59 -10.56
CA ASP A 265 -12.27 9.36 -9.39
C ASP A 265 -10.75 9.60 -9.46
N VAL A 266 -9.99 8.64 -10.03
CA VAL A 266 -8.55 8.81 -10.25
C VAL A 266 -8.28 9.95 -11.21
N HIS A 267 -8.90 9.93 -12.39
CA HIS A 267 -8.73 10.97 -13.41
C HIS A 267 -9.18 12.33 -12.89
N SER A 268 -10.39 12.41 -12.32
CA SER A 268 -10.91 13.64 -11.74
C SER A 268 -10.04 14.20 -10.61
N CYS A 269 -9.49 13.32 -9.75
CA CYS A 269 -8.61 13.75 -8.67
C CYS A 269 -7.28 14.29 -9.19
N LEU A 270 -6.66 13.63 -10.16
CA LEU A 270 -5.41 14.09 -10.78
C LEU A 270 -5.61 15.44 -11.48
N GLU A 271 -6.70 15.61 -12.23
CA GLU A 271 -7.04 16.86 -12.89
C GLU A 271 -7.31 17.98 -11.87
N ALA A 272 -8.16 17.73 -10.87
CA ALA A 272 -8.53 18.72 -9.86
C ALA A 272 -7.36 19.17 -8.99
N THR A 273 -6.45 18.25 -8.64
CA THR A 273 -5.38 18.53 -7.66
C THR A 273 -4.02 18.85 -8.29
N GLY A 274 -3.77 18.40 -9.53
CA GLY A 274 -2.44 18.41 -10.14
C GLY A 274 -1.44 17.49 -9.42
N ALA A 275 -1.92 16.54 -8.60
CA ALA A 275 -1.08 15.57 -7.90
C ALA A 275 -0.37 14.62 -8.89
N ASN A 276 0.74 14.03 -8.47
CA ASN A 276 1.57 13.15 -9.30
C ASN A 276 1.08 11.70 -9.32
N GLY A 277 0.16 11.35 -8.42
CA GLY A 277 -0.48 10.03 -8.34
C GLY A 277 -1.56 10.04 -7.27
N VAL A 278 -2.32 8.97 -7.17
CA VAL A 278 -3.41 8.80 -6.21
C VAL A 278 -3.25 7.53 -5.40
N LEU A 279 -3.73 7.57 -4.15
CA LEU A 279 -3.84 6.42 -3.28
C LEU A 279 -5.31 6.02 -3.11
N SER A 280 -5.62 4.75 -3.37
CA SER A 280 -6.90 4.14 -2.97
C SER A 280 -6.68 3.15 -1.83
N ALA A 281 -7.61 3.07 -0.88
CA ALA A 281 -7.58 2.21 0.30
C ALA A 281 -8.80 1.28 0.35
N ASP A 282 -9.81 1.60 1.18
CA ASP A 282 -11.00 0.75 1.37
C ASP A 282 -11.67 0.29 0.07
N PRO A 283 -11.77 1.11 -1.00
CA PRO A 283 -12.36 0.65 -2.25
C PRO A 283 -11.60 -0.50 -2.91
N LEU A 284 -10.26 -0.54 -2.77
CA LEU A 284 -9.47 -1.66 -3.28
C LEU A 284 -9.73 -2.96 -2.52
N LEU A 285 -10.11 -2.90 -1.23
CA LEU A 285 -10.46 -4.10 -0.46
C LEU A 285 -11.73 -4.78 -0.98
N GLU A 286 -12.65 -3.99 -1.51
CA GLU A 286 -13.87 -4.47 -2.14
C GLU A 286 -13.66 -4.79 -3.62
N ASN A 287 -12.80 -4.02 -4.30
CA ASN A 287 -12.48 -4.14 -5.72
C ASN A 287 -10.98 -3.98 -6.01
N PRO A 288 -10.15 -5.02 -5.89
CA PRO A 288 -8.73 -4.97 -6.24
C PRO A 288 -8.45 -4.59 -7.71
N ALA A 289 -9.44 -4.76 -8.58
CA ALA A 289 -9.36 -4.46 -10.01
C ALA A 289 -9.80 -3.01 -10.38
N LEU A 290 -9.94 -2.13 -9.38
CA LEU A 290 -10.32 -0.73 -9.56
C LEU A 290 -9.43 0.00 -10.58
N PHE A 291 -8.13 -0.18 -10.50
CA PHE A 291 -7.18 0.51 -11.38
C PHE A 291 -7.15 -0.03 -12.81
N ALA A 292 -7.69 -1.23 -13.04
CA ALA A 292 -7.93 -1.76 -14.37
C ALA A 292 -9.25 -1.29 -15.00
N GLY A 293 -9.99 -0.39 -14.32
CA GLY A 293 -11.24 0.17 -14.81
C GLY A 293 -12.48 -0.66 -14.49
N TYR A 294 -12.36 -1.75 -13.71
CA TYR A 294 -13.52 -2.51 -13.28
C TYR A 294 -14.28 -1.76 -12.18
N ARG A 295 -15.61 -1.79 -12.25
CA ARG A 295 -16.52 -1.14 -11.30
C ARG A 295 -17.32 -2.15 -10.52
N THR A 296 -17.69 -1.82 -9.28
CA THR A 296 -18.67 -2.61 -8.53
C THR A 296 -20.07 -2.42 -9.11
N ALA A 297 -20.98 -3.39 -8.89
CA ALA A 297 -22.35 -3.34 -9.38
C ALA A 297 -23.11 -2.08 -8.95
N GLU A 298 -22.80 -1.50 -7.78
CA GLU A 298 -23.38 -0.22 -7.33
C GLU A 298 -23.05 0.96 -8.24
N TRP A 299 -21.95 0.89 -8.97
CA TRP A 299 -21.42 1.95 -9.83
C TRP A 299 -21.44 1.59 -11.31
N GLY A 300 -21.89 0.37 -11.64
CA GLY A 300 -22.00 -0.10 -13.02
C GLY A 300 -23.19 0.55 -13.72
N LEU A 301 -22.96 1.06 -14.94
CA LEU A 301 -24.04 1.31 -15.90
C LEU A 301 -24.67 -0.05 -16.22
N GLY A 302 -26.01 -0.12 -16.33
CA GLY A 302 -26.77 -1.35 -16.44
C GLY A 302 -26.16 -2.36 -17.45
N SER A 303 -26.20 -3.62 -17.09
CA SER A 303 -25.54 -4.76 -17.72
C SER A 303 -26.00 -5.11 -19.17
N ALA A 304 -26.82 -4.29 -19.81
CA ALA A 304 -27.30 -4.52 -21.16
C ALA A 304 -26.22 -4.14 -22.17
N GLY A 305 -25.64 -5.14 -22.84
CA GLY A 305 -24.68 -4.94 -23.95
C GLY A 305 -23.21 -5.22 -23.63
N ILE A 306 -22.88 -5.66 -22.42
CA ILE A 306 -21.50 -5.90 -22.01
C ILE A 306 -21.05 -7.28 -22.46
N LYS A 307 -19.89 -7.35 -23.11
CA LYS A 307 -19.28 -8.62 -23.53
C LYS A 307 -18.88 -9.45 -22.30
N GLU A 308 -19.00 -10.76 -22.39
CA GLU A 308 -18.67 -11.68 -21.30
C GLU A 308 -17.20 -11.53 -20.86
N ASP A 309 -16.29 -11.25 -21.79
CA ASP A 309 -14.86 -11.06 -21.57
C ASP A 309 -14.53 -9.78 -20.76
N ASP A 310 -15.45 -8.84 -20.67
CA ASP A 310 -15.30 -7.59 -19.91
C ASP A 310 -15.84 -7.71 -18.47
N LYS A 311 -16.36 -8.89 -18.10
CA LYS A 311 -16.89 -9.15 -16.75
C LYS A 311 -15.85 -9.85 -15.90
N LEU A 312 -15.69 -9.39 -14.66
CA LEU A 312 -14.83 -10.00 -13.68
C LEU A 312 -15.66 -10.47 -12.48
N ASP A 313 -15.53 -11.73 -12.10
CA ASP A 313 -16.22 -12.31 -10.95
C ASP A 313 -15.42 -12.03 -9.65
N GLN A 314 -16.09 -11.55 -8.59
CA GLN A 314 -15.47 -11.40 -7.28
C GLN A 314 -14.92 -12.70 -6.72
N ALA A 315 -15.59 -13.81 -7.02
CA ALA A 315 -15.12 -15.12 -6.62
C ALA A 315 -13.76 -15.44 -7.25
N GLU A 316 -13.54 -15.04 -8.51
CA GLU A 316 -12.23 -15.23 -9.15
C GLU A 316 -11.15 -14.37 -8.48
N LEU A 317 -11.45 -13.14 -8.13
CA LEU A 317 -10.53 -12.29 -7.35
C LEU A 317 -10.17 -12.91 -6.00
N LEU A 318 -11.14 -13.54 -5.32
CA LEU A 318 -10.85 -14.26 -4.09
C LEU A 318 -9.97 -15.49 -4.34
N ILE A 319 -10.26 -16.28 -5.37
CA ILE A 319 -9.44 -17.44 -5.74
C ILE A 319 -8.00 -17.03 -6.02
N GLU A 320 -7.80 -15.95 -6.79
CA GLU A 320 -6.47 -15.41 -7.09
C GLU A 320 -5.76 -14.91 -5.81
N TYR A 321 -6.48 -14.23 -4.93
CA TYR A 321 -5.95 -13.83 -3.64
C TYR A 321 -5.49 -15.02 -2.80
N LEU A 322 -6.31 -16.08 -2.73
CA LEU A 322 -5.96 -17.30 -1.99
C LEU A 322 -4.74 -18.01 -2.58
N ARG A 323 -4.60 -18.07 -3.90
CA ARG A 323 -3.39 -18.60 -4.58
C ARG A 323 -2.13 -17.81 -4.21
N PHE A 324 -2.23 -16.46 -4.09
CA PHE A 324 -1.13 -15.66 -3.57
C PHE A 324 -0.85 -15.95 -2.09
N CYS A 325 -1.87 -16.21 -1.26
CA CYS A 325 -1.70 -16.59 0.15
C CYS A 325 -1.06 -17.96 0.32
N GLU A 326 -1.33 -18.91 -0.57
CA GLU A 326 -0.66 -20.22 -0.59
C GLU A 326 0.84 -20.06 -0.89
N ARG A 327 1.17 -19.19 -1.85
CA ARG A 327 2.57 -18.91 -2.21
C ARG A 327 3.29 -18.04 -1.17
N TYR A 328 2.60 -17.10 -0.58
CA TYR A 328 3.12 -16.14 0.41
C TYR A 328 2.23 -16.15 1.66
N PRO A 329 2.47 -17.08 2.59
CA PRO A 329 1.61 -17.26 3.74
C PRO A 329 1.46 -16.02 4.61
N VAL A 330 0.22 -15.77 5.02
CA VAL A 330 -0.15 -14.68 5.91
C VAL A 330 -1.05 -15.20 7.04
N PRO A 331 -1.14 -14.52 8.19
CA PRO A 331 -2.04 -14.90 9.27
C PRO A 331 -3.50 -15.03 8.82
N TRP A 332 -4.21 -16.07 9.26
CA TRP A 332 -5.60 -16.34 8.90
C TRP A 332 -6.57 -15.19 9.22
N ARG A 333 -6.25 -14.32 10.19
CA ARG A 333 -7.03 -13.13 10.49
C ARG A 333 -7.08 -12.17 9.30
N ILE A 334 -5.98 -12.06 8.55
CA ILE A 334 -5.86 -11.22 7.36
C ILE A 334 -6.68 -11.82 6.23
N ILE A 335 -6.53 -13.12 5.96
CA ILE A 335 -7.34 -13.82 4.96
C ILE A 335 -8.84 -13.66 5.26
N ARG A 336 -9.24 -13.83 6.52
CA ARG A 336 -10.64 -13.64 6.95
C ARG A 336 -11.14 -12.22 6.65
N SER A 337 -10.32 -11.21 6.89
CA SER A 337 -10.66 -9.82 6.58
C SER A 337 -10.92 -9.62 5.08
N HIS A 338 -10.02 -10.12 4.22
CA HIS A 338 -10.18 -10.02 2.77
C HIS A 338 -11.37 -10.81 2.24
N VAL A 339 -11.65 -12.00 2.76
CA VAL A 339 -12.84 -12.78 2.38
C VAL A 339 -14.11 -11.97 2.66
N HIS A 340 -14.21 -11.33 3.84
CA HIS A 340 -15.36 -10.49 4.16
C HIS A 340 -15.51 -9.28 3.22
N LYS A 341 -14.41 -8.72 2.76
CA LYS A 341 -14.42 -7.56 1.85
C LYS A 341 -14.74 -7.96 0.42
N LEU A 342 -14.03 -8.96 -0.08
CA LEU A 342 -14.20 -9.44 -1.46
C LEU A 342 -15.56 -10.09 -1.70
N LEU A 343 -16.11 -10.81 -0.73
CA LEU A 343 -17.43 -11.46 -0.85
C LEU A 343 -18.56 -10.65 -0.19
N GLY A 344 -18.34 -9.39 0.15
CA GLY A 344 -19.27 -8.56 0.91
C GLY A 344 -20.70 -8.55 0.34
N GLU A 345 -20.84 -8.36 -0.98
CA GLU A 345 -22.13 -8.36 -1.68
C GLU A 345 -22.77 -9.76 -1.70
N TRP A 346 -21.98 -10.81 -1.92
CA TRP A 346 -22.48 -12.18 -1.89
C TRP A 346 -22.98 -12.56 -0.50
N PHE A 347 -22.28 -12.17 0.53
CA PHE A 347 -22.69 -12.36 1.93
C PHE A 347 -23.92 -11.56 2.31
N ARG A 348 -24.19 -10.43 1.64
CA ARG A 348 -25.41 -9.65 1.81
C ARG A 348 -26.63 -10.38 1.23
N ILE A 349 -26.45 -11.04 0.09
CA ILE A 349 -27.53 -11.78 -0.60
C ILE A 349 -27.73 -13.16 0.03
N GLN A 350 -26.68 -13.81 0.54
CA GLN A 350 -26.67 -15.12 1.16
C GLN A 350 -26.19 -15.04 2.63
N PRO A 351 -27.02 -14.54 3.55
CA PRO A 351 -26.63 -14.36 4.95
C PRO A 351 -26.26 -15.67 5.65
N SER A 352 -26.90 -16.82 5.27
CA SER A 352 -26.60 -18.14 5.82
C SER A 352 -25.15 -18.59 5.53
N VAL A 353 -24.69 -18.36 4.32
CA VAL A 353 -23.30 -18.67 3.93
C VAL A 353 -22.31 -17.82 4.73
N ARG A 354 -22.63 -16.53 4.94
CA ARG A 354 -21.84 -15.65 5.81
C ARG A 354 -21.80 -16.15 7.26
N GLU A 355 -22.94 -16.62 7.79
CA GLU A 355 -22.99 -17.16 9.15
C GLU A 355 -22.14 -18.42 9.28
N ASP A 356 -22.19 -19.32 8.30
CA ASP A 356 -21.38 -20.53 8.29
C ASP A 356 -19.88 -20.21 8.20
N PHE A 357 -19.49 -19.22 7.37
CA PHE A 357 -18.13 -18.71 7.35
C PHE A 357 -17.71 -18.14 8.72
N ASN A 358 -18.58 -17.35 9.37
CA ASN A 358 -18.28 -16.75 10.67
C ASN A 358 -18.13 -17.79 11.80
N LYS A 359 -18.85 -18.91 11.74
CA LYS A 359 -18.77 -20.01 12.71
C LYS A 359 -17.46 -20.80 12.59
N GLN A 360 -16.73 -20.69 11.47
CA GLN A 360 -15.47 -21.41 11.28
C GLN A 360 -14.39 -20.87 12.24
N TYR A 361 -14.06 -21.67 13.24
CA TYR A 361 -12.98 -21.34 14.17
C TYR A 361 -11.60 -21.45 13.50
N LYS A 362 -11.39 -22.49 12.69
CA LYS A 362 -10.15 -22.74 11.96
C LYS A 362 -10.43 -22.72 10.46
N LEU A 363 -9.92 -21.71 9.77
CA LEU A 363 -10.00 -21.62 8.31
C LEU A 363 -8.95 -22.54 7.65
N THR A 364 -9.32 -23.08 6.49
CA THR A 364 -8.43 -23.81 5.58
C THR A 364 -8.67 -23.32 4.14
N PHE A 365 -7.70 -23.48 3.26
CA PHE A 365 -7.87 -23.15 1.85
C PHE A 365 -8.97 -23.99 1.21
N GLU A 366 -9.02 -25.28 1.52
CA GLU A 366 -10.07 -26.19 1.03
C GLU A 366 -11.48 -25.68 1.38
N PHE A 367 -11.69 -25.27 2.65
CA PHE A 367 -12.96 -24.68 3.07
C PHE A 367 -13.28 -23.40 2.27
N LEU A 368 -12.30 -22.53 2.03
CA LEU A 368 -12.51 -21.26 1.31
C LEU A 368 -12.81 -21.49 -0.17
N TYR A 369 -12.15 -22.45 -0.82
CA TYR A 369 -12.49 -22.84 -2.19
C TYR A 369 -13.87 -23.50 -2.26
N GLY A 370 -14.22 -24.35 -1.28
CA GLY A 370 -15.56 -24.91 -1.14
C GLY A 370 -16.65 -23.86 -0.96
N LEU A 371 -16.38 -22.81 -0.16
CA LEU A 371 -17.28 -21.67 0.03
C LEU A 371 -17.57 -20.94 -1.28
N VAL A 372 -16.55 -20.71 -2.11
CA VAL A 372 -16.70 -20.11 -3.43
C VAL A 372 -17.57 -20.96 -4.34
N ASN A 373 -17.34 -22.28 -4.36
CA ASN A 373 -18.13 -23.22 -5.16
C ASN A 373 -19.60 -23.23 -4.71
N GLN A 374 -19.85 -23.26 -3.40
CA GLN A 374 -21.20 -23.18 -2.83
C GLN A 374 -21.93 -21.90 -3.27
N LEU A 375 -21.26 -20.75 -3.24
CA LEU A 375 -21.84 -19.49 -3.69
C LEU A 375 -22.16 -19.50 -5.20
N ARG A 376 -21.33 -20.12 -6.02
CA ARG A 376 -21.56 -20.29 -7.46
C ARG A 376 -22.76 -21.22 -7.73
N GLU A 377 -22.90 -22.32 -7.01
CA GLU A 377 -24.02 -23.27 -7.13
C GLU A 377 -25.35 -22.64 -6.74
N LEU A 378 -25.37 -21.73 -5.77
CA LEU A 378 -26.56 -20.97 -5.39
C LEU A 378 -27.03 -19.99 -6.48
N GLY A 379 -26.36 -19.94 -7.61
CA GLY A 379 -26.76 -19.18 -8.79
C GLY A 379 -26.67 -17.67 -8.62
N VAL A 380 -26.06 -17.20 -7.54
CA VAL A 380 -25.85 -15.77 -7.28
C VAL A 380 -24.71 -15.29 -8.15
N ARG A 381 -24.94 -15.18 -9.45
CA ARG A 381 -24.05 -14.42 -10.33
C ARG A 381 -24.32 -12.95 -10.12
N ILE A 382 -23.53 -12.31 -9.29
CA ILE A 382 -23.44 -10.86 -9.28
C ILE A 382 -22.39 -10.53 -10.33
N PRO A 383 -22.76 -9.98 -11.49
CA PRO A 383 -21.80 -9.43 -12.44
C PRO A 383 -21.19 -8.23 -11.77
N LEU A 384 -19.98 -8.38 -11.23
CA LEU A 384 -19.48 -7.45 -10.26
C LEU A 384 -18.68 -6.34 -10.85
N TYR A 385 -18.04 -6.59 -11.95
CA TYR A 385 -17.13 -5.64 -12.53
C TYR A 385 -17.27 -5.67 -14.04
N VAL A 386 -17.57 -4.52 -14.54
CA VAL A 386 -17.61 -4.24 -15.96
C VAL A 386 -16.49 -3.28 -16.23
N LYS A 387 -15.64 -3.63 -17.19
CA LYS A 387 -14.60 -2.73 -17.67
C LYS A 387 -15.26 -1.68 -18.57
N ASP A 388 -14.99 -0.40 -18.32
CA ASP A 388 -15.38 0.67 -19.24
C ASP A 388 -14.69 0.44 -20.60
N THR A 389 -15.48 0.35 -21.65
CA THR A 389 -14.93 0.41 -23.00
C THR A 389 -14.43 1.84 -23.22
N GLN A 390 -13.17 1.99 -23.64
CA GLN A 390 -12.53 3.31 -23.89
C GLN A 390 -13.24 4.14 -24.98
N GLU A 391 -14.27 3.60 -25.63
CA GLU A 391 -15.02 4.28 -26.69
C GLU A 391 -15.97 5.37 -26.19
N GLU A 392 -16.40 5.36 -24.91
CA GLU A 392 -17.30 6.38 -24.37
C GLU A 392 -16.58 7.64 -23.83
N LEU A 393 -15.28 7.56 -23.57
CA LEU A 393 -14.46 8.70 -23.10
C LEU A 393 -13.97 9.62 -24.24
N SER A 394 -14.13 9.22 -25.51
CA SER A 394 -13.78 10.06 -26.67
C SER A 394 -14.95 10.86 -27.24
N ALA A 395 -16.16 10.73 -26.68
CA ALA A 395 -17.39 11.34 -27.20
C ALA A 395 -18.03 12.37 -26.27
N SER A 396 -17.36 12.77 -25.17
CA SER A 396 -17.86 13.82 -24.26
C SER A 396 -16.97 15.05 -24.18
#